data_713b61cdfd57718e7ce67a8d24e8bc3d
#
_entry.id   713b61cdfd57718e7ce67a8d24e8bc3d
#
_cell.length_a   1.000
_cell.length_b   1.000
_cell.length_c   1.000
_cell.angle_alpha   90.00
_cell.angle_beta   90.00
_cell.angle_gamma   90.00
#
_symmetry.space_group_name_H-M   'P 1'
#
loop_
_entity.id
_entity.type
_entity.pdbx_description
1 polymer ?
#
loop_
_entity_poly.entity_id
_entity_poly.type
_entity_poly.pdbx_seq_one_letter_code
_entity_poly.pdbx_strand_id
1 'polypeptide(L)'
;MVRFILFFLFILTFEDLQAQVSPSDMVVLRNRQGHTVKSYFSGMPIDFGDRGGREVGGIVRKIDRDTLFIQQYDIRRAYNQWGTYVMDTVTAYMLKYHINEITWIRKPHKGFEFVRDGTIFIIGGTAYLLLHVFNAAYLKEPVVGSTVAIAGGIAVGGLVMKKLRKNKYKIGKNYQMVYIDM
;
A
#
# COMPACT_ATOMS: atom_id res chain seq x y z
N MET A 1 39.62 -42.16 -0.12
CA MET A 1 39.76 -41.35 -1.34
C MET A 1 38.43 -41.17 -2.10
N VAL A 2 37.69 -42.24 -2.42
CA VAL A 2 36.43 -42.17 -3.21
C VAL A 2 35.38 -41.27 -2.59
N ARG A 3 35.22 -41.27 -1.24
CA ARG A 3 34.26 -40.39 -0.52
C ARG A 3 34.58 -38.91 -0.64
N PHE A 4 35.85 -38.53 -0.70
CA PHE A 4 36.24 -37.12 -0.91
C PHE A 4 36.01 -36.67 -2.36
N ILE A 5 36.17 -37.56 -3.32
CA ILE A 5 35.90 -37.25 -4.73
C ILE A 5 34.40 -37.03 -4.95
N LEU A 6 33.54 -37.87 -4.35
CA LEU A 6 32.08 -37.71 -4.39
C LEU A 6 31.61 -36.41 -3.74
N PHE A 7 32.21 -36.01 -2.63
CA PHE A 7 31.88 -34.76 -1.95
C PHE A 7 32.30 -33.54 -2.77
N PHE A 8 33.47 -33.61 -3.43
CA PHE A 8 33.93 -32.53 -4.31
C PHE A 8 33.11 -32.43 -5.61
N LEU A 9 32.67 -33.55 -6.14
CA LEU A 9 31.76 -33.60 -7.30
C LEU A 9 30.39 -33.01 -6.96
N PHE A 10 29.89 -33.25 -5.75
CA PHE A 10 28.63 -32.69 -5.26
C PHE A 10 28.69 -31.17 -5.09
N ILE A 11 29.83 -30.61 -4.67
CA ILE A 11 30.02 -29.15 -4.56
C ILE A 11 30.05 -28.51 -5.94
N LEU A 12 30.63 -29.14 -6.95
CA LEU A 12 30.71 -28.60 -8.32
C LEU A 12 29.36 -28.53 -9.03
N THR A 13 28.35 -29.31 -8.60
CA THR A 13 27.01 -29.26 -9.20
C THR A 13 26.13 -28.10 -8.66
N PHE A 14 26.57 -27.36 -7.65
CA PHE A 14 25.82 -26.22 -7.10
C PHE A 14 26.14 -24.89 -7.79
N GLU A 15 27.11 -24.80 -8.67
CA GLU A 15 27.47 -23.53 -9.30
C GLU A 15 26.49 -23.06 -10.39
N ASP A 16 25.65 -23.93 -10.93
CA ASP A 16 24.69 -23.59 -12.01
C ASP A 16 23.33 -23.11 -11.52
N LEU A 17 23.12 -22.95 -10.21
CA LEU A 17 21.94 -22.31 -9.62
C LEU A 17 22.05 -20.78 -9.55
N GLN A 18 22.73 -20.16 -10.50
CA GLN A 18 22.52 -18.75 -10.76
C GLN A 18 21.10 -18.63 -11.35
N ALA A 19 20.15 -18.30 -10.47
CA ALA A 19 18.85 -17.84 -10.90
C ALA A 19 19.11 -16.75 -11.95
N GLN A 20 18.82 -17.06 -13.22
CA GLN A 20 18.85 -16.06 -14.29
C GLN A 20 17.88 -14.95 -13.87
N VAL A 21 18.43 -13.94 -13.21
CA VAL A 21 17.74 -12.66 -13.04
C VAL A 21 17.65 -12.12 -14.47
N SER A 22 16.61 -12.49 -15.19
CA SER A 22 16.31 -11.84 -16.45
C SER A 22 16.21 -10.34 -16.15
N PRO A 23 16.93 -9.49 -16.89
CA PRO A 23 16.83 -8.05 -16.73
C PRO A 23 15.35 -7.70 -16.74
N SER A 24 14.84 -7.24 -15.62
CA SER A 24 13.42 -6.99 -15.49
C SER A 24 13.20 -5.52 -15.74
N ASP A 25 12.57 -5.23 -16.85
CA ASP A 25 12.05 -3.91 -17.14
C ASP A 25 11.36 -3.33 -15.90
N MET A 26 11.58 -2.05 -15.65
CA MET A 26 10.96 -1.38 -14.53
C MET A 26 10.27 -0.09 -14.95
N VAL A 27 9.23 0.25 -14.22
CA VAL A 27 8.58 1.56 -14.30
C VAL A 27 8.85 2.34 -13.03
N VAL A 28 9.36 3.55 -13.20
CA VAL A 28 9.78 4.42 -12.11
C VAL A 28 8.86 5.61 -12.01
N LEU A 29 8.39 5.87 -10.80
CA LEU A 29 7.67 7.09 -10.46
C LEU A 29 8.67 8.17 -10.04
N ARG A 30 8.78 9.25 -10.82
CA ARG A 30 9.65 10.40 -10.56
C ARG A 30 8.83 11.61 -10.15
N ASN A 31 9.39 12.43 -9.26
CA ASN A 31 8.83 13.74 -8.96
C ASN A 31 9.25 14.78 -10.02
N ARG A 32 8.74 16.02 -9.92
CA ARG A 32 9.12 17.12 -10.82
C ARG A 32 10.62 17.44 -10.87
N GLN A 33 11.35 17.13 -9.80
CA GLN A 33 12.79 17.35 -9.67
C GLN A 33 13.61 16.20 -10.27
N GLY A 34 12.95 15.19 -10.86
CA GLY A 34 13.62 14.02 -11.43
C GLY A 34 13.98 12.92 -10.42
N HIS A 35 13.76 13.14 -9.11
CA HIS A 35 14.06 12.12 -8.10
C HIS A 35 13.07 10.96 -8.17
N THR A 36 13.59 9.76 -8.10
CA THR A 36 12.81 8.53 -8.03
C THR A 36 12.11 8.42 -6.67
N VAL A 37 10.79 8.34 -6.69
CA VAL A 37 9.95 8.18 -5.51
C VAL A 37 9.65 6.72 -5.24
N LYS A 38 9.41 5.94 -6.28
CA LYS A 38 9.13 4.52 -6.21
C LYS A 38 9.43 3.84 -7.55
N SER A 39 9.94 2.62 -7.49
CA SER A 39 10.13 1.75 -8.65
C SER A 39 9.15 0.59 -8.58
N TYR A 40 8.66 0.14 -9.71
CA TYR A 40 7.76 -0.99 -9.87
C TYR A 40 8.41 -2.01 -10.79
N PHE A 41 8.50 -3.24 -10.30
CA PHE A 41 9.02 -4.39 -11.02
C PHE A 41 7.94 -5.45 -11.18
N SER A 42 8.22 -6.44 -12.00
CA SER A 42 7.40 -7.66 -12.04
C SER A 42 7.31 -8.30 -10.64
N GLY A 43 6.12 -8.74 -10.25
CA GLY A 43 5.82 -9.29 -8.92
C GLY A 43 5.37 -8.26 -7.89
N MET A 44 5.49 -6.95 -8.14
CA MET A 44 5.08 -5.93 -7.16
C MET A 44 3.59 -5.60 -7.24
N PRO A 45 2.94 -5.36 -6.08
CA PRO A 45 1.58 -4.85 -6.06
C PRO A 45 1.54 -3.38 -6.47
N ILE A 46 0.53 -3.02 -7.25
CA ILE A 46 0.24 -1.65 -7.67
C ILE A 46 -1.26 -1.36 -7.56
N ASP A 47 -1.59 -0.20 -7.01
CA ASP A 47 -2.96 0.33 -6.97
C ASP A 47 -2.97 1.70 -7.63
N PHE A 48 -3.77 1.89 -8.65
CA PHE A 48 -3.84 3.14 -9.41
C PHE A 48 -5.25 3.43 -9.92
N GLY A 49 -5.45 4.66 -10.42
CA GLY A 49 -6.64 5.03 -11.15
C GLY A 49 -6.33 5.28 -12.62
N ASP A 50 -7.21 4.78 -13.47
CA ASP A 50 -7.15 5.02 -14.90
C ASP A 50 -7.80 6.38 -15.29
N ARG A 51 -7.71 6.75 -16.57
CA ARG A 51 -8.38 7.95 -17.10
C ARG A 51 -9.89 7.85 -17.07
N GLY A 52 -10.46 6.64 -17.09
CA GLY A 52 -11.89 6.38 -16.97
C GLY A 52 -12.42 6.51 -15.54
N GLY A 53 -11.57 6.83 -14.56
CA GLY A 53 -11.94 6.96 -13.16
C GLY A 53 -12.04 5.63 -12.40
N ARG A 54 -11.71 4.50 -13.02
CA ARG A 54 -11.72 3.19 -12.36
C ARG A 54 -10.48 3.03 -11.49
N GLU A 55 -10.66 2.47 -10.32
CA GLU A 55 -9.57 2.03 -9.45
C GLU A 55 -9.19 0.59 -9.83
N VAL A 56 -7.91 0.39 -10.12
CA VAL A 56 -7.34 -0.92 -10.48
C VAL A 56 -6.27 -1.26 -9.48
N GLY A 57 -6.40 -2.43 -8.85
CA GLY A 57 -5.41 -2.99 -7.94
C GLY A 57 -5.03 -4.39 -8.39
N GLY A 58 -3.74 -4.71 -8.31
CA GLY A 58 -3.26 -6.04 -8.70
C GLY A 58 -1.75 -6.17 -8.59
N ILE A 59 -1.24 -7.28 -9.11
CA ILE A 59 0.19 -7.58 -9.15
C ILE A 59 0.70 -7.35 -10.57
N VAL A 60 1.76 -6.58 -10.72
CA VAL A 60 2.47 -6.41 -11.99
C VAL A 60 3.09 -7.74 -12.37
N ARG A 61 2.66 -8.36 -13.48
CA ARG A 61 3.22 -9.63 -13.96
C ARG A 61 4.32 -9.45 -14.99
N LYS A 62 4.14 -8.47 -15.86
CA LYS A 62 5.11 -8.13 -16.89
C LYS A 62 5.06 -6.63 -17.13
N ILE A 63 6.20 -6.08 -17.43
CA ILE A 63 6.35 -4.73 -17.98
C ILE A 63 6.93 -4.94 -19.38
N ASP A 64 6.32 -4.31 -20.36
CA ASP A 64 6.78 -4.40 -21.74
C ASP A 64 6.72 -2.99 -22.34
N ARG A 65 7.88 -2.39 -22.44
CA ARG A 65 8.02 -0.98 -22.81
C ARG A 65 7.13 -0.09 -21.91
N ASP A 66 6.24 0.70 -22.49
CA ASP A 66 5.32 1.60 -21.79
C ASP A 66 4.01 0.91 -21.33
N THR A 67 3.96 -0.42 -21.26
CA THR A 67 2.74 -1.17 -20.96
C THR A 67 2.92 -2.07 -19.74
N LEU A 68 2.00 -1.95 -18.80
CA LEU A 68 1.92 -2.76 -17.59
C LEU A 68 0.88 -3.88 -17.79
N PHE A 69 1.29 -5.12 -17.57
CA PHE A 69 0.40 -6.28 -17.49
C PHE A 69 0.16 -6.59 -16.03
N ILE A 70 -1.09 -6.42 -15.61
CA ILE A 70 -1.50 -6.48 -14.20
C ILE A 70 -2.43 -7.66 -14.03
N GLN A 71 -2.11 -8.52 -13.08
CA GLN A 71 -2.99 -9.61 -12.68
C GLN A 71 -3.85 -9.15 -11.50
N GLN A 72 -5.14 -9.12 -11.73
CA GLN A 72 -6.15 -8.87 -10.71
C GLN A 72 -6.83 -10.17 -10.34
N TYR A 73 -7.02 -10.40 -9.03
CA TYR A 73 -7.72 -11.57 -8.51
C TYR A 73 -9.11 -11.19 -8.04
N ASP A 74 -10.12 -11.92 -8.49
CA ASP A 74 -11.47 -11.87 -7.90
C ASP A 74 -11.50 -12.85 -6.73
N ILE A 75 -11.46 -12.30 -5.52
CA ILE A 75 -11.45 -13.08 -4.28
C ILE A 75 -12.84 -12.98 -3.66
N ARG A 76 -13.50 -14.11 -3.47
CA ARG A 76 -14.81 -14.20 -2.86
C ARG A 76 -14.78 -15.02 -1.57
N ARG A 77 -15.72 -14.72 -0.69
CA ARG A 77 -15.95 -15.55 0.50
C ARG A 77 -16.70 -16.81 0.05
N ALA A 78 -16.11 -17.96 0.29
CA ALA A 78 -16.73 -19.27 0.10
C ALA A 78 -16.87 -19.98 1.44
N TYR A 79 -17.88 -20.84 1.57
CA TYR A 79 -17.99 -21.73 2.72
C TYR A 79 -17.11 -22.95 2.51
N ASN A 80 -16.31 -23.30 3.50
CA ASN A 80 -15.61 -24.59 3.49
C ASN A 80 -16.55 -25.69 4.01
N GLN A 81 -16.09 -26.93 3.95
CA GLN A 81 -16.84 -28.12 4.43
C GLN A 81 -17.22 -28.03 5.92
N TRP A 82 -16.57 -27.18 6.70
CA TRP A 82 -16.77 -26.98 8.12
C TRP A 82 -17.69 -25.80 8.44
N GLY A 83 -18.31 -25.19 7.44
CA GLY A 83 -19.20 -24.04 7.59
C GLY A 83 -18.48 -22.72 7.96
N THR A 84 -17.15 -22.67 7.93
CA THR A 84 -16.36 -21.45 8.11
C THR A 84 -16.12 -20.75 6.78
N TYR A 85 -16.03 -19.41 6.83
CA TYR A 85 -15.71 -18.62 5.64
C TYR A 85 -14.22 -18.71 5.33
N VAL A 86 -13.90 -19.01 4.09
CA VAL A 86 -12.57 -18.89 3.50
C VAL A 86 -12.59 -17.91 2.34
N MET A 87 -11.48 -17.22 2.13
CA MET A 87 -11.28 -16.39 0.95
C MET A 87 -10.76 -17.28 -0.17
N ASP A 88 -11.57 -17.45 -1.22
CA ASP A 88 -11.20 -18.25 -2.38
C ASP A 88 -11.02 -17.37 -3.62
N THR A 89 -10.03 -17.71 -4.44
CA THR A 89 -9.76 -17.00 -5.70
C THR A 89 -10.60 -17.65 -6.81
N VAL A 90 -11.68 -16.97 -7.17
CA VAL A 90 -12.60 -17.46 -8.20
C VAL A 90 -12.02 -17.33 -9.61
N THR A 91 -11.38 -16.18 -9.88
CA THR A 91 -10.86 -15.88 -11.21
C THR A 91 -9.66 -14.93 -11.11
N ALA A 92 -8.75 -15.07 -12.06
CA ALA A 92 -7.63 -14.15 -12.26
C ALA A 92 -7.76 -13.49 -13.63
N TYR A 93 -7.81 -12.17 -13.66
CA TYR A 93 -7.87 -11.39 -14.90
C TYR A 93 -6.51 -10.79 -15.20
N MET A 94 -6.10 -10.82 -16.46
CA MET A 94 -4.95 -10.08 -16.95
C MET A 94 -5.42 -8.80 -17.59
N LEU A 95 -5.04 -7.68 -16.98
CA LEU A 95 -5.36 -6.34 -17.45
C LEU A 95 -4.11 -5.72 -18.09
N LYS A 96 -4.31 -5.01 -19.18
CA LYS A 96 -3.25 -4.32 -19.90
C LYS A 96 -3.51 -2.82 -19.83
N TYR A 97 -2.53 -2.08 -19.29
CA TYR A 97 -2.60 -0.62 -19.16
C TYR A 97 -1.33 0.03 -19.68
N HIS A 98 -1.50 1.06 -20.50
CA HIS A 98 -0.39 1.91 -20.89
C HIS A 98 -0.08 2.91 -19.78
N ILE A 99 1.21 3.23 -19.56
CA ILE A 99 1.65 4.14 -18.48
C ILE A 99 0.91 5.48 -18.54
N ASN A 100 0.63 5.97 -19.76
CA ASN A 100 -0.08 7.24 -19.97
C ASN A 100 -1.57 7.21 -19.57
N GLU A 101 -2.17 6.03 -19.38
CA GLU A 101 -3.56 5.89 -18.94
C GLU A 101 -3.71 6.02 -17.43
N ILE A 102 -2.60 5.96 -16.70
CA ILE A 102 -2.57 6.03 -15.25
C ILE A 102 -2.59 7.50 -14.81
N THR A 103 -3.61 7.87 -14.06
CA THR A 103 -3.80 9.25 -13.58
C THR A 103 -3.27 9.49 -12.18
N TRP A 104 -3.30 8.47 -11.34
CA TRP A 104 -2.75 8.52 -9.99
C TRP A 104 -2.38 7.11 -9.52
N ILE A 105 -1.43 7.05 -8.59
CA ILE A 105 -1.00 5.81 -7.92
C ILE A 105 -1.22 5.97 -6.42
N ARG A 106 -1.73 4.92 -5.76
CA ARG A 106 -1.90 4.90 -4.31
C ARG A 106 -0.55 4.84 -3.61
N LYS A 107 -0.39 5.64 -2.58
CA LYS A 107 0.78 5.55 -1.71
C LYS A 107 0.74 4.24 -0.93
N PRO A 108 1.87 3.53 -0.82
CA PRO A 108 1.92 2.32 -0.01
C PRO A 108 1.61 2.66 1.45
N HIS A 109 0.83 1.80 2.08
CA HIS A 109 0.61 1.88 3.51
C HIS A 109 1.93 1.58 4.24
N LYS A 110 2.40 2.54 5.03
CA LYS A 110 3.52 2.33 5.94
C LYS A 110 2.96 2.13 7.33
N GLY A 111 3.47 1.17 8.09
CA GLY A 111 3.03 0.91 9.47
C GLY A 111 2.90 2.21 10.29
N PHE A 112 2.06 2.21 11.32
CA PHE A 112 1.72 3.39 12.15
C PHE A 112 1.08 4.56 11.40
N GLU A 113 0.34 4.27 10.33
CA GLU A 113 -0.36 5.30 9.58
C GLU A 113 -1.40 6.05 10.41
N PHE A 114 -2.02 5.38 11.38
CA PHE A 114 -3.00 5.96 12.29
C PHE A 114 -2.45 7.10 13.17
N VAL A 115 -1.13 7.13 13.40
CA VAL A 115 -0.45 8.26 14.06
C VAL A 115 -0.27 9.41 13.08
N ARG A 116 0.16 9.09 11.86
CA ARG A 116 0.48 10.10 10.85
C ARG A 116 -0.75 10.74 10.19
N ASP A 117 -1.87 10.04 10.16
CA ASP A 117 -3.12 10.56 9.59
C ASP A 117 -4.00 11.28 10.62
N GLY A 118 -3.54 11.41 11.84
CA GLY A 118 -4.26 12.10 12.89
C GLY A 118 -5.34 11.26 13.59
N THR A 119 -5.53 9.99 13.23
CA THR A 119 -6.57 9.13 13.81
C THR A 119 -6.38 8.96 15.32
N ILE A 120 -5.12 8.85 15.78
CA ILE A 120 -4.82 8.75 17.23
C ILE A 120 -5.28 9.99 17.99
N PHE A 121 -5.14 11.17 17.40
CA PHE A 121 -5.58 12.44 18.03
C PHE A 121 -7.10 12.53 18.06
N ILE A 122 -7.79 12.04 17.01
CA ILE A 122 -9.26 11.99 16.99
C ILE A 122 -9.75 11.06 18.10
N ILE A 123 -9.23 9.84 18.16
CA ILE A 123 -9.63 8.84 19.16
C ILE A 123 -9.29 9.31 20.57
N GLY A 124 -8.07 9.78 20.79
CA GLY A 124 -7.61 10.25 22.09
C GLY A 124 -8.39 11.47 22.59
N GLY A 125 -8.59 12.46 21.73
CA GLY A 125 -9.34 13.66 22.07
C GLY A 125 -10.83 13.37 22.38
N THR A 126 -11.49 12.54 21.56
CA THR A 126 -12.89 12.16 21.79
C THR A 126 -13.04 11.26 23.00
N ALA A 127 -12.17 10.28 23.22
CA ALA A 127 -12.19 9.41 24.40
C ALA A 127 -12.00 10.21 25.70
N TYR A 128 -11.02 11.12 25.71
CA TYR A 128 -10.78 11.99 26.86
C TYR A 128 -11.98 12.90 27.18
N LEU A 129 -12.61 13.45 26.13
CA LEU A 129 -13.80 14.27 26.27
C LEU A 129 -14.98 13.48 26.87
N LEU A 130 -15.22 12.26 26.37
CA LEU A 130 -16.24 11.37 26.91
C LEU A 130 -15.98 11.02 28.37
N LEU A 131 -14.74 10.62 28.72
CA LEU A 131 -14.37 10.31 30.09
C LEU A 131 -14.58 11.52 31.03
N HIS A 132 -14.23 12.72 30.58
CA HIS A 132 -14.45 13.93 31.36
C HIS A 132 -15.93 14.20 31.64
N VAL A 133 -16.77 14.05 30.61
CA VAL A 133 -18.24 14.23 30.75
C VAL A 133 -18.83 13.16 31.67
N PHE A 134 -18.44 11.87 31.51
CA PHE A 134 -18.90 10.80 32.39
C PHE A 134 -18.46 11.00 33.82
N ASN A 135 -17.22 11.39 34.06
CA ASN A 135 -16.73 11.66 35.42
C ASN A 135 -17.47 12.85 36.06
N ALA A 136 -17.66 13.94 35.31
CA ALA A 136 -18.43 15.08 35.82
C ALA A 136 -19.85 14.69 36.21
N ALA A 137 -20.53 13.87 35.38
CA ALA A 137 -21.87 13.37 35.69
C ALA A 137 -21.90 12.44 36.90
N TYR A 138 -20.92 11.54 37.01
CA TYR A 138 -20.83 10.58 38.12
C TYR A 138 -20.50 11.25 39.45
N LEU A 139 -19.55 12.18 39.46
CA LEU A 139 -19.12 12.92 40.65
C LEU A 139 -20.02 14.13 40.97
N LYS A 140 -21.01 14.43 40.14
CA LYS A 140 -21.89 15.61 40.23
C LYS A 140 -21.10 16.91 40.23
N GLU A 141 -19.95 16.93 39.56
CA GLU A 141 -19.11 18.12 39.39
C GLU A 141 -19.41 18.86 38.07
N PRO A 142 -19.19 20.17 38.02
CA PRO A 142 -19.39 20.90 36.75
C PRO A 142 -18.36 20.50 35.71
N VAL A 143 -18.80 20.38 34.46
CA VAL A 143 -17.90 20.14 33.32
C VAL A 143 -16.97 21.32 33.14
N VAL A 144 -15.65 21.10 33.23
CA VAL A 144 -14.65 22.14 33.10
C VAL A 144 -14.46 22.54 31.63
N GLY A 145 -14.88 23.75 31.27
CA GLY A 145 -14.86 24.20 29.86
C GLY A 145 -13.46 24.22 29.22
N SER A 146 -12.41 24.50 29.96
CA SER A 146 -11.02 24.47 29.46
C SER A 146 -10.62 23.05 29.05
N THR A 147 -11.00 22.03 29.81
CA THR A 147 -10.74 20.62 29.48
C THR A 147 -11.48 20.19 28.20
N VAL A 148 -12.74 20.60 28.05
CA VAL A 148 -13.52 20.36 26.83
C VAL A 148 -12.87 21.04 25.62
N ALA A 149 -12.42 22.29 25.77
CA ALA A 149 -11.77 23.03 24.69
C ALA A 149 -10.44 22.36 24.25
N ILE A 150 -9.61 21.90 25.19
CA ILE A 150 -8.36 21.21 24.89
C ILE A 150 -8.63 19.88 24.20
N ALA A 151 -9.50 19.04 24.75
CA ALA A 151 -9.84 17.73 24.17
C ALA A 151 -10.47 17.87 22.78
N GLY A 152 -11.40 18.81 22.62
CA GLY A 152 -12.02 19.14 21.34
C GLY A 152 -11.00 19.67 20.33
N GLY A 153 -10.08 20.54 20.75
CA GLY A 153 -8.99 21.05 19.93
C GLY A 153 -8.07 19.94 19.40
N ILE A 154 -7.72 18.97 20.24
CA ILE A 154 -6.92 17.79 19.85
C ILE A 154 -7.68 16.97 18.80
N ALA A 155 -8.97 16.67 19.02
CA ALA A 155 -9.78 15.91 18.09
C ALA A 155 -9.94 16.62 16.73
N VAL A 156 -10.21 17.92 16.74
CA VAL A 156 -10.30 18.76 15.52
C VAL A 156 -8.95 18.82 14.80
N GLY A 157 -7.85 18.98 15.53
CA GLY A 157 -6.50 18.92 14.96
C GLY A 157 -6.23 17.61 14.22
N GLY A 158 -6.65 16.48 14.80
CA GLY A 158 -6.59 15.17 14.16
C GLY A 158 -7.41 15.09 12.86
N LEU A 159 -8.63 15.66 12.84
CA LEU A 159 -9.47 15.74 11.64
C LEU A 159 -8.81 16.56 10.53
N VAL A 160 -8.23 17.71 10.88
CA VAL A 160 -7.49 18.55 9.93
C VAL A 160 -6.31 17.79 9.34
N MET A 161 -5.51 17.11 10.17
CA MET A 161 -4.38 16.28 9.69
C MET A 161 -4.88 15.20 8.72
N LYS A 162 -5.98 14.53 9.03
CA LYS A 162 -6.58 13.50 8.16
C LYS A 162 -7.03 14.07 6.82
N LYS A 163 -7.66 15.24 6.81
CA LYS A 163 -8.12 15.91 5.59
C LYS A 163 -6.97 16.42 4.71
N LEU A 164 -5.89 16.90 5.32
CA LEU A 164 -4.73 17.41 4.59
C LEU A 164 -3.86 16.30 3.99
N ARG A 165 -3.99 15.08 4.46
CA ARG A 165 -3.19 13.96 4.00
C ARG A 165 -3.54 13.56 2.57
N LYS A 166 -2.53 13.60 1.69
CA LYS A 166 -2.66 13.14 0.31
C LYS A 166 -2.19 11.69 0.20
N ASN A 167 -3.13 10.77 -0.01
CA ASN A 167 -2.85 9.33 -0.13
C ASN A 167 -2.57 8.86 -1.57
N LYS A 168 -2.55 9.78 -2.54
CA LYS A 168 -2.39 9.48 -3.97
C LYS A 168 -1.26 10.33 -4.57
N TYR A 169 -0.45 9.73 -5.44
CA TYR A 169 0.50 10.43 -6.29
C TYR A 169 -0.21 10.78 -7.59
N LYS A 170 -0.48 12.04 -7.85
CA LYS A 170 -1.14 12.48 -9.10
C LYS A 170 -0.12 12.58 -10.22
N ILE A 171 -0.30 11.76 -11.26
CA ILE A 171 0.55 11.73 -12.45
C ILE A 171 0.16 12.89 -13.38
N GLY A 172 1.13 13.39 -14.12
CA GLY A 172 0.97 14.54 -15.01
C GLY A 172 1.13 15.89 -14.32
N LYS A 173 0.70 16.05 -13.05
CA LYS A 173 0.81 17.32 -12.32
C LYS A 173 2.11 17.42 -11.51
N ASN A 174 2.39 16.42 -10.67
CA ASN A 174 3.52 16.44 -9.72
C ASN A 174 4.47 15.27 -9.89
N TYR A 175 4.03 14.23 -10.57
CA TYR A 175 4.78 12.99 -10.77
C TYR A 175 4.68 12.55 -12.21
N GLN A 176 5.71 11.84 -12.67
CA GLN A 176 5.79 11.22 -13.99
C GLN A 176 6.15 9.75 -13.84
N MET A 177 5.55 8.91 -14.66
CA MET A 177 5.98 7.53 -14.80
C MET A 177 6.92 7.41 -15.98
N VAL A 178 8.05 6.77 -15.77
CA VAL A 178 9.09 6.59 -16.79
C VAL A 178 9.44 5.11 -16.85
N TYR A 179 9.43 4.55 -18.03
CA TYR A 179 9.95 3.22 -18.29
C TYR A 179 11.48 3.26 -18.31
N ILE A 180 12.11 2.25 -17.74
CA ILE A 180 13.55 2.03 -17.79
C ILE A 180 13.79 0.59 -18.22
N ASP A 181 14.49 0.46 -19.33
CA ASP A 181 15.00 -0.80 -19.86
C ASP A 181 16.29 -1.15 -19.12
N MET A 182 16.40 -2.39 -18.64
CA MET A 182 17.57 -2.89 -17.92
C MET A 182 18.23 -4.07 -18.63
#